data_978d6ac518b717cc6df3f4e5e78d4ca0
#
_entry.id   978d6ac518b717cc6df3f4e5e78d4ca0
#
_cell.length_a   1.000
_cell.length_b   1.000
_cell.length_c   1.000
_cell.angle_alpha   90.00
_cell.angle_beta   90.00
_cell.angle_gamma   90.00
#
_symmetry.space_group_name_H-M   'P 1'
#
loop_
_entity.id
_entity.type
_entity.pdbx_description
1 polymer ?
#
loop_
_entity_poly.entity_id
_entity_poly.type
_entity_poly.pdbx_seq_one_letter_code
_entity_poly.pdbx_strand_id
1 'polypeptide(L)'
;MTPETEIIDFHNHHIPARFELTAARTQPPTQRARWEMLAHKLPDEDLLLRDVREGHLAARVVNIPGNLIADADGHVPHETIMAVNDELARLVARHPGRLYGLASVDGYDGDKSAREAERAVSELGLRGLFVDCARGDLLIDAPQARPTLEVAAKLGAPVFAHPIAPEPLTRQMTPYGLVETLFARGAVNGASLIALVEGGVLSELPGLRVVVTAHAVGGLAMTAGLSPQSRLPTGSIEVMRKHVFIDTTLIHPAVIRACVDMLGASNVLAGSDFPIAGDAPIRGLLAQAMQQARLSEAEQNAIAAGNCLGLLNVAETSARSNVHATTGGMA
;
A
#
# COMPACT_ATOMS: atom_id res chain seq x y z
N MET A 1 5.92 18.87 10.89
CA MET A 1 6.79 17.76 11.36
C MET A 1 8.05 18.29 11.96
N THR A 2 8.43 17.81 13.13
CA THR A 2 9.74 18.06 13.74
C THR A 2 10.78 17.09 13.12
N PRO A 3 12.09 17.37 13.26
CA PRO A 3 13.13 16.42 12.84
C PRO A 3 13.02 15.05 13.52
N GLU A 4 12.41 15.00 14.70
CA GLU A 4 12.22 13.80 15.52
C GLU A 4 10.98 12.99 15.13
N THR A 5 10.07 13.53 14.29
CA THR A 5 8.85 12.83 13.86
C THR A 5 9.24 11.55 13.12
N GLU A 6 8.79 10.41 13.64
CA GLU A 6 8.97 9.13 12.97
C GLU A 6 8.09 9.05 11.71
N ILE A 7 8.63 8.48 10.64
CA ILE A 7 7.88 8.23 9.40
C ILE A 7 7.96 6.74 9.11
N ILE A 8 6.80 6.13 8.90
CA ILE A 8 6.68 4.77 8.36
C ILE A 8 6.12 4.89 6.95
N ASP A 9 6.93 4.52 5.99
CA ASP A 9 6.53 4.53 4.59
C ASP A 9 5.72 3.26 4.29
N PHE A 10 4.41 3.41 4.07
CA PHE A 10 3.49 2.29 3.88
C PHE A 10 3.57 1.65 2.50
N HIS A 11 4.01 2.38 1.47
CA HIS A 11 3.92 1.92 0.10
C HIS A 11 5.31 1.69 -0.50
N ASN A 12 5.79 0.46 -0.40
CA ASN A 12 7.10 0.07 -0.91
C ASN A 12 7.08 -1.30 -1.55
N HIS A 13 7.87 -1.46 -2.60
CA HIS A 13 8.01 -2.68 -3.35
C HIS A 13 9.45 -3.22 -3.25
N HIS A 14 9.57 -4.55 -3.09
CA HIS A 14 10.84 -5.24 -3.13
C HIS A 14 10.63 -6.63 -3.75
N ILE A 15 11.47 -7.01 -4.70
CA ILE A 15 11.39 -8.31 -5.36
C ILE A 15 12.73 -9.00 -5.17
N PRO A 16 12.84 -10.01 -4.28
CA PRO A 16 14.09 -10.73 -4.08
C PRO A 16 14.67 -11.27 -5.41
N ALA A 17 15.99 -11.19 -5.58
CA ALA A 17 16.69 -11.47 -6.85
C ALA A 17 16.43 -12.88 -7.43
N ARG A 18 15.92 -13.82 -6.62
CA ARG A 18 15.55 -15.16 -7.09
C ARG A 18 14.26 -15.20 -7.91
N PHE A 19 13.42 -14.14 -7.84
CA PHE A 19 12.20 -14.05 -8.64
C PHE A 19 12.49 -13.18 -9.87
N GLU A 20 12.13 -13.70 -11.05
CA GLU A 20 12.33 -12.99 -12.28
C GLU A 20 11.35 -11.83 -12.42
N LEU A 21 11.85 -10.63 -12.69
CA LEU A 21 11.02 -9.46 -13.01
C LEU A 21 10.53 -9.58 -14.46
N THR A 22 9.36 -10.17 -14.67
CA THR A 22 8.79 -10.40 -16.01
C THR A 22 8.24 -9.12 -16.63
N ALA A 23 7.84 -8.15 -15.83
CA ALA A 23 7.34 -6.86 -16.30
C ALA A 23 8.30 -6.14 -17.26
N ALA A 24 9.62 -6.29 -17.11
CA ALA A 24 10.60 -5.72 -18.02
C ALA A 24 10.47 -6.23 -19.47
N ARG A 25 9.95 -7.44 -19.65
CA ARG A 25 9.78 -8.08 -20.97
C ARG A 25 8.46 -7.69 -21.65
N THR A 26 7.43 -7.40 -20.87
CA THR A 26 6.06 -7.14 -21.37
C THR A 26 5.78 -5.67 -21.62
N GLN A 27 6.62 -4.76 -21.14
CA GLN A 27 6.42 -3.31 -21.26
C GLN A 27 6.78 -2.78 -22.65
N PRO A 28 6.12 -1.70 -23.12
CA PRO A 28 6.46 -1.03 -24.36
C PRO A 28 7.94 -0.61 -24.42
N PRO A 29 8.55 -0.56 -25.61
CA PRO A 29 9.95 -0.15 -25.76
C PRO A 29 10.28 1.21 -25.12
N THR A 30 9.33 2.13 -25.09
CA THR A 30 9.46 3.45 -24.46
C THR A 30 9.63 3.41 -22.94
N GLN A 31 9.20 2.34 -22.30
CA GLN A 31 9.34 2.13 -20.86
C GLN A 31 10.47 1.16 -20.49
N ARG A 32 11.08 0.50 -21.47
CA ARG A 32 12.08 -0.56 -21.24
C ARG A 32 13.24 -0.09 -20.36
N ALA A 33 13.85 1.06 -20.67
CA ALA A 33 14.98 1.59 -19.91
C ALA A 33 14.62 1.84 -18.42
N ARG A 34 13.39 2.28 -18.16
CA ARG A 34 12.90 2.45 -16.79
C ARG A 34 12.79 1.10 -16.07
N TRP A 35 12.23 0.10 -16.72
CA TRP A 35 12.08 -1.22 -16.13
C TRP A 35 13.40 -1.96 -15.94
N GLU A 36 14.36 -1.77 -16.85
CA GLU A 36 15.74 -2.25 -16.69
C GLU A 36 16.41 -1.63 -15.45
N MET A 37 16.24 -0.32 -15.25
CA MET A 37 16.73 0.36 -14.04
C MET A 37 16.03 -0.19 -12.76
N LEU A 38 14.71 -0.39 -12.79
CA LEU A 38 13.95 -0.93 -11.67
C LEU A 38 14.31 -2.38 -11.37
N ALA A 39 14.68 -3.18 -12.38
CA ALA A 39 15.16 -4.55 -12.19
C ALA A 39 16.45 -4.63 -11.35
N HIS A 40 17.24 -3.57 -11.29
CA HIS A 40 18.40 -3.47 -10.40
C HIS A 40 18.04 -2.93 -9.01
N LYS A 41 17.03 -2.06 -8.89
CA LYS A 41 16.62 -1.43 -7.63
C LYS A 41 15.72 -2.30 -6.79
N LEU A 42 14.79 -3.02 -7.42
CA LEU A 42 13.79 -3.82 -6.71
C LEU A 42 14.39 -4.96 -5.86
N PRO A 43 15.47 -5.67 -6.28
CA PRO A 43 16.10 -6.69 -5.44
C PRO A 43 17.17 -6.16 -4.46
N ASP A 44 17.44 -4.85 -4.47
CA ASP A 44 18.51 -4.26 -3.66
C ASP A 44 18.02 -4.00 -2.22
N GLU A 45 18.40 -4.90 -1.30
CA GLU A 45 18.07 -4.81 0.13
C GLU A 45 18.79 -3.64 0.82
N ASP A 46 20.00 -3.28 0.38
CA ASP A 46 20.72 -2.14 0.93
C ASP A 46 20.04 -0.82 0.56
N LEU A 47 19.57 -0.71 -0.69
CA LEU A 47 18.78 0.43 -1.13
C LEU A 47 17.44 0.50 -0.37
N LEU A 48 16.75 -0.63 -0.16
CA LEU A 48 15.50 -0.70 0.60
C LEU A 48 15.68 -0.16 2.03
N LEU A 49 16.79 -0.46 2.66
CA LEU A 49 17.08 -0.10 4.05
C LEU A 49 17.83 1.23 4.22
N ARG A 50 18.33 1.83 3.15
CA ARG A 50 19.16 3.04 3.20
C ARG A 50 18.53 4.14 4.05
N ASP A 51 17.30 4.54 3.72
CA ASP A 51 16.66 5.67 4.39
C ASP A 51 16.31 5.37 5.85
N VAL A 52 16.12 4.08 6.20
CA VAL A 52 15.90 3.65 7.59
C VAL A 52 17.23 3.69 8.38
N ARG A 53 18.35 3.28 7.77
CA ARG A 53 19.68 3.33 8.38
C ARG A 53 20.15 4.78 8.57
N GLU A 54 19.83 5.65 7.62
CA GLU A 54 20.17 7.08 7.65
C GLU A 54 19.25 7.91 8.57
N GLY A 55 18.19 7.32 9.11
CA GLY A 55 17.25 7.99 10.01
C GLY A 55 16.21 8.86 9.32
N HIS A 56 16.11 8.79 8.00
CA HIS A 56 15.05 9.47 7.25
C HIS A 56 13.68 8.82 7.45
N LEU A 57 13.66 7.52 7.69
CA LEU A 57 12.46 6.73 7.99
C LEU A 57 12.67 5.93 9.29
N ALA A 58 11.59 5.67 10.02
CA ALA A 58 11.59 4.70 11.12
C ALA A 58 11.49 3.27 10.59
N ALA A 59 10.60 3.06 9.58
CA ALA A 59 10.37 1.75 8.98
C ALA A 59 9.76 1.87 7.58
N ARG A 60 9.72 0.73 6.87
CA ARG A 60 8.97 0.55 5.61
C ARG A 60 7.99 -0.61 5.73
N VAL A 61 6.84 -0.49 5.08
CA VAL A 61 5.92 -1.60 4.84
C VAL A 61 6.15 -2.11 3.43
N VAL A 62 6.55 -3.37 3.29
CA VAL A 62 7.06 -3.94 2.05
C VAL A 62 6.12 -5.00 1.53
N ASN A 63 5.95 -5.03 0.22
CA ASN A 63 5.20 -6.05 -0.50
C ASN A 63 5.92 -6.44 -1.80
N ILE A 64 5.48 -7.53 -2.39
CA ILE A 64 5.97 -8.02 -3.68
C ILE A 64 4.79 -8.02 -4.65
N PRO A 65 4.73 -7.10 -5.62
CA PRO A 65 3.63 -7.05 -6.58
C PRO A 65 3.62 -8.28 -7.48
N GLY A 66 2.53 -9.05 -7.43
CA GLY A 66 2.39 -10.27 -8.23
C GLY A 66 2.48 -10.01 -9.73
N ASN A 67 1.88 -8.93 -10.20
CA ASN A 67 1.89 -8.53 -11.61
C ASN A 67 3.31 -8.26 -12.17
N LEU A 68 4.31 -8.02 -11.31
CA LEU A 68 5.70 -7.81 -11.74
C LEU A 68 6.46 -9.13 -11.93
N ILE A 69 5.96 -10.23 -11.40
CA ILE A 69 6.55 -11.57 -11.48
C ILE A 69 5.62 -12.58 -12.15
N ALA A 70 4.50 -12.11 -12.70
CA ALA A 70 3.53 -12.93 -13.42
C ALA A 70 4.14 -13.55 -14.69
N ASP A 71 3.61 -14.68 -15.12
CA ASP A 71 3.95 -15.29 -16.39
C ASP A 71 3.42 -14.47 -17.60
N ALA A 72 3.60 -15.01 -18.82
CA ALA A 72 3.19 -14.33 -20.05
C ALA A 72 1.66 -14.12 -20.14
N ASP A 73 0.88 -14.93 -19.45
CA ASP A 73 -0.58 -14.88 -19.40
C ASP A 73 -1.09 -13.99 -18.26
N GLY A 74 -0.17 -13.35 -17.52
CA GLY A 74 -0.49 -12.50 -16.37
C GLY A 74 -0.88 -13.28 -15.10
N HIS A 75 -0.59 -14.58 -15.09
CA HIS A 75 -0.87 -15.45 -13.95
C HIS A 75 0.39 -15.64 -13.07
N VAL A 76 0.19 -15.67 -11.75
CA VAL A 76 1.24 -16.04 -10.80
C VAL A 76 0.87 -17.43 -10.21
N PRO A 77 1.66 -18.47 -10.49
CA PRO A 77 1.41 -19.77 -9.88
C PRO A 77 1.33 -19.70 -8.35
N HIS A 78 0.42 -20.44 -7.77
CA HIS A 78 0.20 -20.41 -6.32
C HIS A 78 1.46 -20.73 -5.50
N GLU A 79 2.24 -21.69 -5.97
CA GLU A 79 3.51 -22.05 -5.33
C GLU A 79 4.50 -20.87 -5.36
N THR A 80 4.46 -20.06 -6.41
CA THR A 80 5.25 -18.82 -6.49
C THR A 80 4.78 -17.81 -5.49
N ILE A 81 3.46 -17.63 -5.31
CA ILE A 81 2.88 -16.74 -4.29
C ILE A 81 3.32 -17.17 -2.89
N MET A 82 3.21 -18.47 -2.57
CA MET A 82 3.67 -19.01 -1.29
C MET A 82 5.17 -18.76 -1.07
N ALA A 83 5.99 -19.04 -2.08
CA ALA A 83 7.44 -18.80 -2.01
C ALA A 83 7.81 -17.33 -1.83
N VAL A 84 7.05 -16.42 -2.45
CA VAL A 84 7.17 -14.97 -2.31
C VAL A 84 6.88 -14.55 -0.87
N ASN A 85 5.80 -15.05 -0.28
CA ASN A 85 5.44 -14.72 1.10
C ASN A 85 6.44 -15.28 2.12
N ASP A 86 6.96 -16.49 1.89
CA ASP A 86 8.02 -17.05 2.71
C ASP A 86 9.30 -16.21 2.69
N GLU A 87 9.70 -15.70 1.52
CA GLU A 87 10.86 -14.78 1.43
C GLU A 87 10.60 -13.45 2.09
N LEU A 88 9.41 -12.88 1.88
CA LEU A 88 9.05 -11.62 2.50
C LEU A 88 9.07 -11.75 4.03
N ALA A 89 8.55 -12.86 4.57
CA ALA A 89 8.59 -13.13 6.00
C ALA A 89 10.04 -13.24 6.52
N ARG A 90 10.93 -13.94 5.78
CA ARG A 90 12.37 -14.02 6.14
C ARG A 90 13.03 -12.65 6.09
N LEU A 91 12.73 -11.82 5.07
CA LEU A 91 13.26 -10.46 4.97
C LEU A 91 12.84 -9.62 6.18
N VAL A 92 11.56 -9.62 6.51
CA VAL A 92 11.02 -8.87 7.67
C VAL A 92 11.64 -9.36 8.99
N ALA A 93 11.78 -10.66 9.15
CA ALA A 93 12.38 -11.26 10.36
C ALA A 93 13.86 -10.87 10.57
N ARG A 94 14.60 -10.57 9.49
CA ARG A 94 15.97 -10.05 9.59
C ARG A 94 16.04 -8.59 10.06
N HIS A 95 14.94 -7.84 9.92
CA HIS A 95 14.89 -6.40 10.21
C HIS A 95 13.70 -6.02 11.10
N PRO A 96 13.62 -6.58 12.33
CA PRO A 96 12.49 -6.36 13.23
C PRO A 96 12.35 -4.88 13.59
N GLY A 97 11.10 -4.38 13.52
CA GLY A 97 10.77 -2.98 13.79
C GLY A 97 11.20 -1.98 12.70
N ARG A 98 11.93 -2.44 11.66
CA ARG A 98 12.37 -1.62 10.53
C ARG A 98 11.64 -1.97 9.23
N LEU A 99 11.23 -3.23 9.09
CA LEU A 99 10.40 -3.71 7.99
C LEU A 99 9.16 -4.39 8.54
N TYR A 100 8.04 -4.13 7.89
CA TYR A 100 6.77 -4.85 8.04
C TYR A 100 6.36 -5.39 6.67
N GLY A 101 5.70 -6.54 6.61
CA GLY A 101 5.36 -7.18 5.34
C GLY A 101 3.85 -7.24 5.11
N LEU A 102 3.42 -6.99 3.88
CA LEU A 102 2.08 -7.32 3.40
C LEU A 102 2.18 -8.53 2.47
N ALA A 103 1.47 -9.60 2.78
CA ALA A 103 1.48 -10.82 1.98
C ALA A 103 0.91 -10.57 0.58
N SER A 104 1.61 -10.99 -0.44
CA SER A 104 1.08 -11.01 -1.80
C SER A 104 0.06 -12.14 -1.92
N VAL A 105 -1.14 -11.83 -2.42
CA VAL A 105 -2.22 -12.81 -2.60
C VAL A 105 -2.91 -12.56 -3.93
N ASP A 106 -3.15 -13.64 -4.69
CA ASP A 106 -4.11 -13.56 -5.80
C ASP A 106 -5.52 -13.48 -5.21
N GLY A 107 -6.02 -12.27 -5.01
CA GLY A 107 -7.29 -12.05 -4.32
C GLY A 107 -8.50 -12.73 -4.96
N TYR A 108 -8.40 -13.22 -6.21
CA TYR A 108 -9.53 -13.71 -7.01
C TYR A 108 -9.55 -15.23 -7.21
N ASP A 109 -8.71 -15.99 -6.51
CA ASP A 109 -8.67 -17.46 -6.61
C ASP A 109 -9.46 -18.16 -5.45
N GLY A 110 -10.47 -17.47 -4.93
CA GLY A 110 -11.43 -17.99 -3.96
C GLY A 110 -10.76 -18.54 -2.69
N ASP A 111 -11.19 -19.74 -2.26
CA ASP A 111 -10.69 -20.40 -1.04
C ASP A 111 -9.19 -20.66 -1.04
N LYS A 112 -8.58 -20.79 -2.21
CA LYS A 112 -7.14 -21.03 -2.32
C LYS A 112 -6.35 -19.80 -1.89
N SER A 113 -6.77 -18.61 -2.36
CA SER A 113 -6.22 -17.32 -1.90
C SER A 113 -6.49 -17.07 -0.42
N ALA A 114 -7.68 -17.40 0.05
CA ALA A 114 -8.07 -17.25 1.45
C ALA A 114 -7.17 -18.08 2.39
N ARG A 115 -6.86 -19.33 2.02
CA ARG A 115 -5.94 -20.18 2.81
C ARG A 115 -4.53 -19.61 2.86
N GLU A 116 -4.01 -19.08 1.74
CA GLU A 116 -2.69 -18.46 1.76
C GLU A 116 -2.69 -17.15 2.55
N ALA A 117 -3.73 -16.35 2.46
CA ALA A 117 -3.89 -15.15 3.28
C ALA A 117 -3.87 -15.48 4.79
N GLU A 118 -4.61 -16.54 5.20
CA GLU A 118 -4.64 -16.98 6.59
C GLU A 118 -3.25 -17.50 7.04
N ARG A 119 -2.58 -18.31 6.22
CA ARG A 119 -1.22 -18.80 6.49
C ARG A 119 -0.22 -17.66 6.63
N ALA A 120 -0.23 -16.72 5.69
CA ALA A 120 0.74 -15.63 5.65
C ALA A 120 0.62 -14.71 6.86
N VAL A 121 -0.58 -14.43 7.32
CA VAL A 121 -0.80 -13.59 8.50
C VAL A 121 -0.59 -14.36 9.79
N SER A 122 -1.17 -15.57 9.92
CA SER A 122 -1.20 -16.31 11.18
C SER A 122 0.09 -17.09 11.48
N GLU A 123 0.75 -17.64 10.44
CA GLU A 123 1.93 -18.49 10.60
C GLU A 123 3.22 -17.76 10.26
N LEU A 124 3.23 -16.92 9.22
CA LEU A 124 4.42 -16.19 8.79
C LEU A 124 4.57 -14.83 9.48
N GLY A 125 3.52 -14.33 10.16
CA GLY A 125 3.53 -13.07 10.90
C GLY A 125 3.52 -11.82 10.02
N LEU A 126 3.11 -11.92 8.74
CA LEU A 126 2.90 -10.78 7.88
C LEU A 126 1.69 -9.95 8.37
N ARG A 127 1.72 -8.63 8.19
CA ARG A 127 0.83 -7.71 8.91
C ARG A 127 -0.40 -7.27 8.13
N GLY A 128 -0.58 -7.78 6.93
CA GLY A 128 -1.72 -7.46 6.06
C GLY A 128 -1.57 -8.15 4.72
N LEU A 129 -2.45 -7.82 3.79
CA LEU A 129 -2.50 -8.40 2.45
C LEU A 129 -2.24 -7.33 1.40
N PHE A 130 -1.51 -7.69 0.37
CA PHE A 130 -1.35 -6.94 -0.87
C PHE A 130 -2.12 -7.66 -1.97
N VAL A 131 -3.13 -7.00 -2.53
CA VAL A 131 -4.06 -7.58 -3.51
C VAL A 131 -4.22 -6.59 -4.66
N ASP A 132 -4.19 -7.07 -5.90
CA ASP A 132 -4.55 -6.24 -7.03
C ASP A 132 -6.02 -5.80 -6.94
N CYS A 133 -6.30 -4.53 -7.13
CA CYS A 133 -7.65 -3.97 -6.96
C CYS A 133 -8.66 -4.44 -8.02
N ALA A 134 -8.18 -5.03 -9.11
CA ALA A 134 -9.00 -5.61 -10.17
C ALA A 134 -8.23 -6.72 -10.89
N ARG A 135 -8.99 -7.61 -11.56
CA ARG A 135 -8.45 -8.68 -12.41
C ARG A 135 -9.33 -8.89 -13.62
N GLY A 136 -8.84 -8.50 -14.81
CA GLY A 136 -9.68 -8.45 -16.00
C GLY A 136 -10.87 -7.51 -15.78
N ASP A 137 -12.07 -8.02 -15.98
CA ASP A 137 -13.33 -7.26 -15.78
C ASP A 137 -13.85 -7.32 -14.34
N LEU A 138 -13.15 -8.03 -13.44
CA LEU A 138 -13.54 -8.16 -12.03
C LEU A 138 -12.92 -7.04 -11.19
N LEU A 139 -13.74 -6.36 -10.39
CA LEU A 139 -13.28 -5.49 -9.31
C LEU A 139 -13.18 -6.30 -8.02
N ILE A 140 -12.54 -5.74 -7.01
CA ILE A 140 -12.22 -6.44 -5.74
C ILE A 140 -13.46 -6.84 -4.92
N ASP A 141 -14.65 -6.32 -5.22
CA ASP A 141 -15.93 -6.74 -4.64
C ASP A 141 -16.50 -8.03 -5.27
N ALA A 142 -15.86 -8.55 -6.32
CA ALA A 142 -16.29 -9.77 -7.00
C ALA A 142 -16.41 -10.98 -6.05
N PRO A 143 -17.38 -11.88 -6.28
CA PRO A 143 -17.56 -13.08 -5.46
C PRO A 143 -16.31 -13.92 -5.31
N GLN A 144 -15.42 -13.94 -6.30
CA GLN A 144 -14.16 -14.65 -6.28
C GLN A 144 -13.17 -14.10 -5.25
N ALA A 145 -13.23 -12.78 -4.97
CA ALA A 145 -12.37 -12.13 -3.98
C ALA A 145 -12.94 -12.22 -2.56
N ARG A 146 -14.22 -12.53 -2.43
CA ARG A 146 -14.94 -12.54 -1.14
C ARG A 146 -14.25 -13.39 -0.06
N PRO A 147 -13.82 -14.65 -0.30
CA PRO A 147 -13.17 -15.47 0.73
C PRO A 147 -11.90 -14.84 1.29
N THR A 148 -11.09 -14.19 0.44
CA THR A 148 -9.87 -13.48 0.87
C THR A 148 -10.22 -12.28 1.77
N LEU A 149 -11.24 -11.50 1.42
CA LEU A 149 -11.69 -10.35 2.20
C LEU A 149 -12.28 -10.76 3.55
N GLU A 150 -12.98 -11.88 3.61
CA GLU A 150 -13.52 -12.45 4.86
C GLU A 150 -12.41 -12.90 5.82
N VAL A 151 -11.38 -13.54 5.30
CA VAL A 151 -10.18 -13.90 6.09
C VAL A 151 -9.48 -12.64 6.60
N ALA A 152 -9.27 -11.64 5.75
CA ALA A 152 -8.67 -10.37 6.15
C ALA A 152 -9.46 -9.69 7.27
N ALA A 153 -10.79 -9.63 7.14
CA ALA A 153 -11.68 -9.06 8.14
C ALA A 153 -11.63 -9.83 9.47
N LYS A 154 -11.64 -11.17 9.42
CA LYS A 154 -11.56 -12.07 10.58
C LYS A 154 -10.25 -11.88 11.35
N LEU A 155 -9.14 -11.72 10.65
CA LEU A 155 -7.81 -11.57 11.23
C LEU A 155 -7.49 -10.10 11.62
N GLY A 156 -8.32 -9.14 11.24
CA GLY A 156 -8.04 -7.70 11.38
C GLY A 156 -6.83 -7.25 10.56
N ALA A 157 -6.51 -8.00 9.51
CA ALA A 157 -5.41 -7.70 8.60
C ALA A 157 -5.87 -6.70 7.52
N PRO A 158 -5.20 -5.54 7.35
CA PRO A 158 -5.56 -4.62 6.29
C PRO A 158 -5.28 -5.21 4.91
N VAL A 159 -6.12 -4.84 3.94
CA VAL A 159 -5.96 -5.18 2.53
C VAL A 159 -5.49 -3.95 1.78
N PHE A 160 -4.27 -3.96 1.26
CA PHE A 160 -3.80 -2.94 0.33
C PHE A 160 -4.30 -3.31 -1.06
N ALA A 161 -5.39 -2.66 -1.50
CA ALA A 161 -5.97 -2.80 -2.84
C ALA A 161 -5.13 -1.98 -3.84
N HIS A 162 -4.07 -2.60 -4.35
CA HIS A 162 -3.08 -1.94 -5.21
C HIS A 162 -3.59 -1.78 -6.65
N PRO A 163 -3.37 -0.62 -7.28
CA PRO A 163 -3.86 -0.37 -8.63
C PRO A 163 -3.10 -1.16 -9.70
N ILE A 164 -3.85 -1.72 -10.63
CA ILE A 164 -3.33 -2.28 -11.87
C ILE A 164 -3.49 -1.28 -13.02
N ALA A 165 -2.87 -1.55 -14.17
CA ALA A 165 -3.07 -0.78 -15.40
C ALA A 165 -4.14 -1.48 -16.26
N PRO A 166 -5.41 -1.01 -16.27
CA PRO A 166 -6.46 -1.63 -17.06
C PRO A 166 -6.22 -1.38 -18.55
N GLU A 167 -6.06 -2.43 -19.32
CA GLU A 167 -5.54 -2.40 -20.70
C GLU A 167 -6.27 -1.43 -21.63
N PRO A 168 -7.61 -1.42 -21.74
CA PRO A 168 -8.29 -0.51 -22.67
C PRO A 168 -8.01 0.97 -22.37
N LEU A 169 -8.09 1.37 -21.10
CA LEU A 169 -7.86 2.76 -20.69
C LEU A 169 -6.38 3.14 -20.79
N THR A 170 -5.47 2.25 -20.40
CA THR A 170 -4.03 2.46 -20.52
C THR A 170 -3.64 2.72 -21.98
N ARG A 171 -4.14 1.92 -22.92
CA ARG A 171 -3.91 2.12 -24.35
C ARG A 171 -4.43 3.45 -24.88
N GLN A 172 -5.62 3.88 -24.43
CA GLN A 172 -6.20 5.18 -24.80
C GLN A 172 -5.34 6.35 -24.28
N MET A 173 -4.72 6.17 -23.14
CA MET A 173 -3.90 7.20 -22.49
C MET A 173 -2.43 7.20 -22.97
N THR A 174 -1.96 6.14 -23.63
CA THR A 174 -0.55 5.99 -24.07
C THR A 174 0.07 7.21 -24.77
N PRO A 175 -0.65 8.01 -25.59
CA PRO A 175 -0.07 9.19 -26.22
C PRO A 175 0.35 10.31 -25.24
N TYR A 176 -0.07 10.25 -23.97
CA TYR A 176 0.10 11.33 -23.00
C TYR A 176 1.25 11.10 -21.99
N GLY A 177 2.04 10.04 -22.18
CA GLY A 177 3.25 9.78 -21.39
C GLY A 177 2.98 9.22 -19.99
N LEU A 178 3.84 9.56 -19.01
CA LEU A 178 3.77 8.95 -17.68
C LEU A 178 2.41 9.16 -16.97
N VAL A 179 1.75 10.28 -17.20
CA VAL A 179 0.43 10.60 -16.62
C VAL A 179 -0.63 9.59 -17.05
N GLU A 180 -0.49 8.99 -18.23
CA GLU A 180 -1.39 8.00 -18.79
C GLU A 180 -1.60 6.78 -17.89
N THR A 181 -0.47 6.14 -17.55
CA THR A 181 -0.49 4.92 -16.74
C THR A 181 -1.01 5.21 -15.34
N LEU A 182 -0.56 6.33 -14.74
CA LEU A 182 -0.99 6.73 -13.40
C LEU A 182 -2.48 7.08 -13.37
N PHE A 183 -2.99 7.75 -14.40
CA PHE A 183 -4.43 8.05 -14.51
C PHE A 183 -5.25 6.75 -14.67
N ALA A 184 -4.87 5.86 -15.57
CA ALA A 184 -5.57 4.61 -15.77
C ALA A 184 -5.59 3.73 -14.50
N ARG A 185 -4.46 3.65 -13.80
CA ARG A 185 -4.34 2.97 -12.50
C ARG A 185 -5.22 3.61 -11.44
N GLY A 186 -5.22 4.94 -11.35
CA GLY A 186 -6.09 5.67 -10.42
C GLY A 186 -7.57 5.48 -10.69
N ALA A 187 -7.95 5.44 -11.97
CA ALA A 187 -9.34 5.22 -12.37
C ALA A 187 -9.86 3.85 -11.92
N VAL A 188 -9.09 2.76 -12.14
CA VAL A 188 -9.51 1.42 -11.70
C VAL A 188 -9.46 1.28 -10.18
N ASN A 189 -8.49 1.91 -9.51
CA ASN A 189 -8.41 1.89 -8.05
C ASN A 189 -9.60 2.64 -7.43
N GLY A 190 -10.00 3.76 -8.04
CA GLY A 190 -11.22 4.48 -7.67
C GLY A 190 -12.50 3.68 -7.93
N ALA A 191 -12.58 2.97 -9.07
CA ALA A 191 -13.72 2.10 -9.37
C ALA A 191 -13.84 0.96 -8.35
N SER A 192 -12.73 0.34 -7.96
CA SER A 192 -12.68 -0.70 -6.94
C SER A 192 -13.09 -0.20 -5.56
N LEU A 193 -12.70 1.03 -5.21
CA LEU A 193 -13.18 1.68 -3.98
C LEU A 193 -14.71 1.86 -4.00
N ILE A 194 -15.25 2.36 -5.10
CA ILE A 194 -16.70 2.53 -5.26
C ILE A 194 -17.41 1.18 -5.15
N ALA A 195 -16.90 0.14 -5.80
CA ALA A 195 -17.45 -1.20 -5.76
C ALA A 195 -17.50 -1.78 -4.34
N LEU A 196 -16.41 -1.66 -3.57
CA LEU A 196 -16.38 -2.10 -2.16
C LEU A 196 -17.38 -1.36 -1.28
N VAL A 197 -17.53 -0.05 -1.50
CA VAL A 197 -18.45 0.79 -0.71
C VAL A 197 -19.88 0.56 -1.12
N GLU A 198 -20.25 0.85 -2.37
CA GLU A 198 -21.63 0.80 -2.87
C GLU A 198 -22.13 -0.64 -3.09
N GLY A 199 -21.23 -1.60 -3.33
CA GLY A 199 -21.52 -3.03 -3.34
C GLY A 199 -21.83 -3.63 -1.98
N GLY A 200 -21.63 -2.85 -0.89
CA GLY A 200 -21.97 -3.23 0.49
C GLY A 200 -20.93 -4.10 1.21
N VAL A 201 -19.85 -4.49 0.55
CA VAL A 201 -18.81 -5.38 1.11
C VAL A 201 -18.26 -4.85 2.44
N LEU A 202 -17.94 -3.55 2.50
CA LEU A 202 -17.41 -2.95 3.73
C LEU A 202 -18.45 -2.89 4.86
N SER A 203 -19.73 -2.80 4.53
CA SER A 203 -20.82 -2.85 5.53
C SER A 203 -21.06 -4.26 6.04
N GLU A 204 -20.90 -5.28 5.19
CA GLU A 204 -21.06 -6.68 5.54
C GLU A 204 -19.85 -7.25 6.31
N LEU A 205 -18.67 -6.67 6.12
CA LEU A 205 -17.42 -7.08 6.78
C LEU A 205 -16.89 -5.98 7.71
N PRO A 206 -17.47 -5.78 8.90
CA PRO A 206 -17.14 -4.65 9.78
C PRO A 206 -15.68 -4.65 10.29
N GLY A 207 -14.99 -5.79 10.23
CA GLY A 207 -13.57 -5.93 10.55
C GLY A 207 -12.62 -5.55 9.41
N LEU A 208 -13.13 -5.45 8.17
CA LEU A 208 -12.29 -5.18 7.00
C LEU A 208 -11.76 -3.74 7.01
N ARG A 209 -10.47 -3.60 6.76
CA ARG A 209 -9.78 -2.33 6.52
C ARG A 209 -9.10 -2.41 5.15
N VAL A 210 -9.34 -1.41 4.32
CA VAL A 210 -8.81 -1.36 2.95
C VAL A 210 -7.96 -0.12 2.79
N VAL A 211 -6.77 -0.27 2.23
CA VAL A 211 -5.91 0.83 1.83
C VAL A 211 -5.97 0.94 0.31
N VAL A 212 -6.17 2.15 -0.19
CA VAL A 212 -6.04 2.51 -1.60
C VAL A 212 -4.91 3.52 -1.78
N THR A 213 -4.42 3.69 -3.00
CA THR A 213 -3.38 4.69 -3.26
C THR A 213 -3.97 6.08 -3.47
N ALA A 214 -3.17 7.13 -3.29
CA ALA A 214 -3.56 8.52 -3.60
C ALA A 214 -4.07 8.70 -5.04
N HIS A 215 -3.71 7.82 -5.96
CA HIS A 215 -4.24 7.83 -7.32
C HIS A 215 -5.77 7.64 -7.37
N ALA A 216 -6.36 6.98 -6.37
CA ALA A 216 -7.82 6.78 -6.27
C ALA A 216 -8.60 8.04 -5.81
N VAL A 217 -7.93 9.17 -5.57
CA VAL A 217 -8.55 10.40 -5.04
C VAL A 217 -9.75 10.87 -5.87
N GLY A 218 -9.72 10.66 -7.19
CA GLY A 218 -10.86 10.95 -8.07
C GLY A 218 -12.10 10.10 -7.72
N GLY A 219 -11.93 8.80 -7.51
CA GLY A 219 -12.99 7.90 -7.06
C GLY A 219 -13.49 8.25 -5.65
N LEU A 220 -12.57 8.56 -4.74
CA LEU A 220 -12.89 9.04 -3.39
C LEU A 220 -13.77 10.29 -3.43
N ALA A 221 -13.39 11.29 -4.23
CA ALA A 221 -14.15 12.53 -4.37
C ALA A 221 -15.54 12.31 -4.98
N MET A 222 -15.65 11.44 -5.99
CA MET A 222 -16.94 11.08 -6.59
C MET A 222 -17.84 10.38 -5.57
N THR A 223 -17.32 9.41 -4.83
CA THR A 223 -18.08 8.67 -3.80
C THR A 223 -18.53 9.63 -2.68
N ALA A 224 -17.64 10.52 -2.22
CA ALA A 224 -17.99 11.52 -1.21
C ALA A 224 -19.06 12.50 -1.71
N GLY A 225 -18.91 13.03 -2.93
CA GLY A 225 -19.85 13.98 -3.52
C GLY A 225 -21.25 13.36 -3.82
N LEU A 226 -21.29 12.07 -4.12
CA LEU A 226 -22.53 11.34 -4.40
C LEU A 226 -23.11 10.62 -3.17
N SER A 227 -22.49 10.77 -2.00
CA SER A 227 -22.92 10.12 -0.76
C SER A 227 -24.41 10.33 -0.41
N PRO A 228 -25.04 11.50 -0.68
CA PRO A 228 -26.48 11.66 -0.48
C PRO A 228 -27.35 10.78 -1.37
N GLN A 229 -26.83 10.30 -2.51
CA GLN A 229 -27.51 9.40 -3.45
C GLN A 229 -27.15 7.92 -3.25
N SER A 230 -26.29 7.63 -2.26
CA SER A 230 -25.90 6.27 -1.92
C SER A 230 -27.10 5.42 -1.52
N ARG A 231 -27.02 4.11 -1.84
CA ARG A 231 -27.99 3.12 -1.37
C ARG A 231 -27.75 2.69 0.07
N LEU A 232 -26.60 3.08 0.64
CA LEU A 232 -26.22 2.72 2.00
C LEU A 232 -26.96 3.60 3.02
N PRO A 233 -27.53 3.02 4.09
CA PRO A 233 -28.31 3.77 5.08
C PRO A 233 -27.53 4.91 5.77
N THR A 234 -26.22 4.74 5.93
CA THR A 234 -25.34 5.74 6.57
C THR A 234 -24.65 6.67 5.56
N GLY A 235 -24.85 6.42 4.26
CA GLY A 235 -24.12 7.10 3.19
C GLY A 235 -22.69 6.57 3.00
N SER A 236 -22.17 6.73 1.78
CA SER A 236 -20.88 6.21 1.36
C SER A 236 -19.71 6.79 2.15
N ILE A 237 -19.76 8.08 2.47
CA ILE A 237 -18.65 8.77 3.16
C ILE A 237 -18.42 8.22 4.57
N GLU A 238 -19.48 7.89 5.30
CA GLU A 238 -19.35 7.32 6.65
C GLU A 238 -18.77 5.89 6.61
N VAL A 239 -19.16 5.10 5.61
CA VAL A 239 -18.56 3.78 5.38
C VAL A 239 -17.07 3.92 5.03
N MET A 240 -16.71 4.87 4.17
CA MET A 240 -15.30 5.13 3.85
C MET A 240 -14.50 5.55 5.06
N ARG A 241 -14.98 6.49 5.87
CA ARG A 241 -14.30 6.94 7.10
C ARG A 241 -14.02 5.83 8.09
N LYS A 242 -14.88 4.82 8.12
CA LYS A 242 -14.73 3.67 9.02
C LYS A 242 -13.75 2.61 8.50
N HIS A 243 -13.66 2.41 7.20
CA HIS A 243 -13.02 1.24 6.60
C HIS A 243 -11.84 1.53 5.69
N VAL A 244 -11.80 2.73 5.09
CA VAL A 244 -10.87 3.06 4.01
C VAL A 244 -9.73 3.93 4.51
N PHE A 245 -8.53 3.54 4.16
CA PHE A 245 -7.30 4.29 4.30
C PHE A 245 -6.76 4.66 2.91
N ILE A 246 -6.01 5.76 2.83
CA ILE A 246 -5.38 6.20 1.60
C ILE A 246 -3.93 6.62 1.87
N ASP A 247 -3.01 6.24 0.98
CA ASP A 247 -1.61 6.66 1.11
C ASP A 247 -1.36 8.07 0.52
N THR A 248 -0.14 8.55 0.64
CA THR A 248 0.28 9.86 0.11
C THR A 248 1.12 9.76 -1.16
N THR A 249 1.06 8.67 -1.91
CA THR A 249 1.98 8.37 -3.04
C THR A 249 2.26 9.56 -3.98
N LEU A 250 1.30 10.44 -4.22
CA LEU A 250 1.49 11.64 -5.04
C LEU A 250 2.23 12.77 -4.31
N ILE A 251 2.33 12.73 -2.99
CA ILE A 251 2.94 13.75 -2.09
C ILE A 251 2.63 15.19 -2.54
N HIS A 252 1.35 15.47 -2.76
CA HIS A 252 0.89 16.79 -3.19
C HIS A 252 -0.04 17.42 -2.14
N PRO A 253 0.18 18.69 -1.71
CA PRO A 253 -0.56 19.28 -0.60
C PRO A 253 -2.08 19.32 -0.81
N ALA A 254 -2.55 19.62 -2.02
CA ALA A 254 -3.99 19.65 -2.32
C ALA A 254 -4.62 18.25 -2.26
N VAL A 255 -3.89 17.20 -2.69
CA VAL A 255 -4.36 15.81 -2.62
C VAL A 255 -4.44 15.36 -1.16
N ILE A 256 -3.38 15.59 -0.38
CA ILE A 256 -3.36 15.26 1.06
C ILE A 256 -4.49 15.98 1.78
N ARG A 257 -4.69 17.28 1.54
CA ARG A 257 -5.77 18.07 2.16
C ARG A 257 -7.14 17.50 1.80
N ALA A 258 -7.39 17.18 0.53
CA ALA A 258 -8.65 16.58 0.08
C ALA A 258 -8.93 15.24 0.75
N CYS A 259 -7.91 14.37 0.87
CA CYS A 259 -8.04 13.08 1.56
C CYS A 259 -8.37 13.29 3.05
N VAL A 260 -7.69 14.22 3.73
CA VAL A 260 -7.96 14.52 5.14
C VAL A 260 -9.36 15.11 5.33
N ASP A 261 -9.81 15.99 4.44
CA ASP A 261 -11.16 16.59 4.53
C ASP A 261 -12.28 15.55 4.33
N MET A 262 -12.06 14.58 3.44
CA MET A 262 -13.04 13.54 3.14
C MET A 262 -13.03 12.40 4.17
N LEU A 263 -11.85 11.87 4.50
CA LEU A 263 -11.72 10.66 5.32
C LEU A 263 -11.38 10.94 6.79
N GLY A 264 -10.78 12.09 7.09
CA GLY A 264 -10.11 12.37 8.35
C GLY A 264 -8.62 12.03 8.30
N ALA A 265 -7.81 12.75 9.09
CA ALA A 265 -6.36 12.54 9.15
C ALA A 265 -5.97 11.14 9.65
N SER A 266 -6.84 10.50 10.47
CA SER A 266 -6.64 9.12 10.97
C SER A 266 -6.63 8.04 9.89
N ASN A 267 -7.10 8.36 8.69
CA ASN A 267 -7.24 7.42 7.59
C ASN A 267 -6.25 7.70 6.44
N VAL A 268 -5.27 8.59 6.66
CA VAL A 268 -4.22 8.88 5.69
C VAL A 268 -2.90 8.30 6.17
N LEU A 269 -2.14 7.68 5.27
CA LEU A 269 -0.86 7.00 5.55
C LEU A 269 0.26 7.65 4.74
N ALA A 270 1.44 7.82 5.33
CA ALA A 270 2.62 8.14 4.55
C ALA A 270 2.97 6.99 3.60
N GLY A 271 3.16 7.27 2.32
CA GLY A 271 3.49 6.27 1.30
C GLY A 271 4.17 6.91 0.10
N SER A 272 5.17 6.23 -0.48
CA SER A 272 6.03 6.79 -1.54
C SER A 272 5.98 6.07 -2.88
N ASP A 273 5.52 4.83 -2.93
CA ASP A 273 5.68 3.92 -4.08
C ASP A 273 7.16 3.65 -4.41
N PHE A 274 7.99 3.54 -3.35
CA PHE A 274 9.42 3.21 -3.49
C PHE A 274 9.61 1.79 -4.03
N PRO A 275 10.56 1.52 -4.93
CA PRO A 275 11.39 2.48 -5.67
C PRO A 275 10.77 2.90 -7.02
N ILE A 276 9.50 2.54 -7.26
CA ILE A 276 8.81 2.71 -8.55
C ILE A 276 8.64 4.20 -8.90
N ALA A 277 8.17 5.02 -7.97
CA ALA A 277 8.03 6.46 -8.16
C ALA A 277 9.35 7.23 -7.95
N GLY A 278 10.35 6.58 -7.36
CA GLY A 278 11.68 7.13 -7.09
C GLY A 278 12.30 6.55 -5.83
N ASP A 279 13.56 6.89 -5.59
CA ASP A 279 14.35 6.41 -4.46
C ASP A 279 14.95 7.55 -3.60
N ALA A 280 14.49 8.78 -3.81
CA ALA A 280 14.85 9.91 -2.96
C ALA A 280 14.12 9.82 -1.60
N PRO A 281 14.76 10.23 -0.48
CA PRO A 281 14.11 10.29 0.82
C PRO A 281 12.86 11.18 0.82
N ILE A 282 11.72 10.65 1.27
CA ILE A 282 10.44 11.37 1.22
C ILE A 282 10.25 12.38 2.36
N ARG A 283 11.04 12.32 3.44
CA ARG A 283 10.86 13.14 4.65
C ARG A 283 10.65 14.62 4.35
N GLY A 284 11.51 15.23 3.56
CA GLY A 284 11.43 16.66 3.24
C GLY A 284 10.20 17.00 2.42
N LEU A 285 9.91 16.22 1.38
CA LEU A 285 8.75 16.41 0.50
C LEU A 285 7.44 16.23 1.27
N LEU A 286 7.32 15.19 2.07
CA LEU A 286 6.14 14.91 2.87
C LEU A 286 5.90 16.00 3.92
N ALA A 287 6.94 16.43 4.64
CA ALA A 287 6.86 17.51 5.61
C ALA A 287 6.36 18.81 4.97
N GLN A 288 6.95 19.20 3.84
CA GLN A 288 6.55 20.39 3.10
C GLN A 288 5.09 20.30 2.61
N ALA A 289 4.71 19.15 2.03
CA ALA A 289 3.35 18.94 1.51
C ALA A 289 2.31 19.01 2.64
N MET A 290 2.57 18.38 3.80
CA MET A 290 1.66 18.44 4.94
C MET A 290 1.57 19.84 5.56
N GLN A 291 2.67 20.59 5.60
CA GLN A 291 2.67 21.98 6.04
C GLN A 291 1.84 22.85 5.10
N GLN A 292 2.03 22.72 3.78
CA GLN A 292 1.25 23.44 2.77
C GLN A 292 -0.23 23.04 2.77
N ALA A 293 -0.54 21.80 3.10
CA ALA A 293 -1.90 21.32 3.35
C ALA A 293 -2.51 21.87 4.65
N ARG A 294 -1.76 22.65 5.44
CA ARG A 294 -2.17 23.26 6.72
C ARG A 294 -2.64 22.22 7.75
N LEU A 295 -1.95 21.09 7.81
CA LEU A 295 -2.23 20.09 8.82
C LEU A 295 -1.62 20.50 10.16
N SER A 296 -2.35 20.25 11.23
CA SER A 296 -1.85 20.38 12.60
C SER A 296 -0.71 19.38 12.86
N GLU A 297 0.09 19.63 13.89
CA GLU A 297 1.17 18.71 14.30
C GLU A 297 0.64 17.31 14.64
N ALA A 298 -0.52 17.23 15.30
CA ALA A 298 -1.16 15.95 15.61
C ALA A 298 -1.56 15.17 14.35
N GLU A 299 -2.16 15.85 13.35
CA GLU A 299 -2.48 15.24 12.06
C GLU A 299 -1.22 14.77 11.31
N GLN A 300 -0.17 15.59 11.31
CA GLN A 300 1.10 15.25 10.68
C GLN A 300 1.74 13.99 11.31
N ASN A 301 1.75 13.90 12.64
CA ASN A 301 2.29 12.75 13.35
C ASN A 301 1.44 11.49 13.14
N ALA A 302 0.11 11.63 13.11
CA ALA A 302 -0.79 10.53 12.78
C ALA A 302 -0.51 9.97 11.38
N ILE A 303 -0.42 10.82 10.37
CA ILE A 303 -0.15 10.44 8.97
C ILE A 303 1.25 9.85 8.83
N ALA A 304 2.24 10.44 9.47
CA ALA A 304 3.64 10.03 9.35
C ALA A 304 3.87 8.59 9.83
N ALA A 305 3.31 8.18 10.97
CA ALA A 305 3.54 6.86 11.54
C ALA A 305 2.36 6.29 12.32
N GLY A 306 1.67 7.10 13.12
CA GLY A 306 0.69 6.62 14.09
C GLY A 306 -0.41 5.77 13.46
N ASN A 307 -0.98 6.22 12.34
CA ASN A 307 -2.03 5.49 11.62
C ASN A 307 -1.53 4.14 11.10
N CYS A 308 -0.31 4.10 10.57
CA CYS A 308 0.29 2.88 10.06
C CYS A 308 0.49 1.84 11.17
N LEU A 309 1.04 2.24 12.31
CA LEU A 309 1.23 1.35 13.47
C LEU A 309 -0.11 0.80 13.97
N GLY A 310 -1.12 1.66 14.11
CA GLY A 310 -2.47 1.24 14.50
C GLY A 310 -3.10 0.27 13.51
N LEU A 311 -2.99 0.55 12.21
CA LEU A 311 -3.54 -0.28 11.14
C LEU A 311 -2.90 -1.67 11.10
N LEU A 312 -1.58 -1.75 11.30
CA LEU A 312 -0.82 -3.01 11.28
C LEU A 312 -0.85 -3.76 12.62
N ASN A 313 -1.61 -3.28 13.62
CA ASN A 313 -1.65 -3.84 14.98
C ASN A 313 -0.24 -4.01 15.57
N VAL A 314 0.63 -3.04 15.36
CA VAL A 314 1.95 -2.99 15.97
C VAL A 314 1.82 -2.22 17.28
N ALA A 315 2.03 -2.90 18.42
CA ALA A 315 2.10 -2.23 19.70
C ALA A 315 3.22 -1.17 19.66
N GLU A 316 2.95 0.03 20.19
CA GLU A 316 4.01 1.02 20.39
C GLU A 316 5.12 0.37 21.23
N THR A 317 6.21 0.01 20.57
CA THR A 317 7.35 -0.55 21.28
C THR A 317 7.98 0.62 22.02
N SER A 318 7.90 0.63 23.34
CA SER A 318 8.66 1.48 24.25
C SER A 318 10.17 1.15 24.13
N ALA A 319 10.74 1.32 22.94
CA ALA A 319 12.13 1.06 22.61
C ALA A 319 12.93 2.36 22.58
N ARG A 320 12.91 3.11 23.69
CA ARG A 320 13.88 4.19 23.91
C ARG A 320 14.31 4.24 25.37
N SER A 321 15.04 3.24 25.84
CA SER A 321 15.79 3.37 27.09
C SER A 321 17.03 2.47 27.14
N ASN A 322 17.92 2.51 26.14
CA ASN A 322 19.23 1.87 26.29
C ASN A 322 20.34 2.37 25.32
N VAL A 323 20.35 3.66 24.94
CA VAL A 323 21.49 4.21 24.17
C VAL A 323 22.28 5.25 24.96
N HIS A 324 21.90 5.61 26.20
CA HIS A 324 22.63 6.64 26.98
C HIS A 324 23.20 6.14 28.31
N ALA A 325 23.62 4.88 28.40
CA ALA A 325 24.24 4.36 29.64
C ALA A 325 25.56 3.59 29.42
N THR A 326 26.47 4.13 28.59
CA THR A 326 27.88 3.67 28.59
C THR A 326 28.83 4.74 28.04
N THR A 327 28.90 5.92 28.69
CA THR A 327 30.07 6.76 28.68
C THR A 327 30.08 7.60 29.96
N GLY A 328 30.54 7.01 31.04
CA GLY A 328 30.74 7.72 32.28
C GLY A 328 31.33 6.82 33.34
N GLY A 329 32.65 6.74 33.37
CA GLY A 329 33.32 6.09 34.50
C GLY A 329 34.61 5.42 34.14
N MET A 330 35.65 6.20 33.96
CA MET A 330 37.00 5.90 34.49
C MET A 330 37.76 7.23 34.62
N ALA A 331 37.79 7.71 35.84
CA ALA A 331 38.84 8.60 36.33
C ALA A 331 40.06 7.76 36.76
#